data_e6ead95970eb5fc17774bee90ed40bf2
#
_entry.id   e6ead95970eb5fc17774bee90ed40bf2
#
_cell.length_a   1.000
_cell.length_b   1.000
_cell.length_c   1.000
_cell.angle_alpha   90.00
_cell.angle_beta   90.00
_cell.angle_gamma   90.00
#
_symmetry.space_group_name_H-M   'P 1'
#
loop_
_entity.id
_entity.type
_entity.pdbx_description
1 polymer ?
#
loop_
_entity_poly.entity_id
_entity_poly.type
_entity_poly.pdbx_seq_one_letter_code
_entity_poly.pdbx_strand_id
1 'polypeptide(L)'
;MTTATPAKPKKNSKINPAIKAKAAARKKDSKAKLDLPKKLKKLTSRVVKFTGVLAQAWLDQDADVREKKGTKNRNLTKSNVTAKVNDMLNESFMMTSQGVTIDWDGAVIDGQHTLNAIVRYYEEADSPTPVSIYVTEGEDPAHFPFYDQGKNRSNDDVFAMADFDSPRDYSGAARLLWIRVNGKRVAGAGKLSPYALVEFAEQYKGLAKSLKFIETFGNEKNEEDRGDFCKSVIPVAYGAALHFLMVNAEGSSQKLADEFFDLLINPEPKSQLAPCKLRQKFNAVRNDPEKSMNRDAKVDYMIAAFNNFCDKIKGPVKVAKGERPQLGGYDNSQGPEIVEEE
;
A
#
# COMPACT_ATOMS: atom_id res chain seq x y z
N MET A 1 -17.97 -46.14 14.04
CA MET A 1 -16.74 -45.31 14.22
C MET A 1 -15.91 -45.40 12.95
N THR A 2 -16.04 -44.47 12.06
CA THR A 2 -15.31 -44.43 10.79
C THR A 2 -14.25 -43.35 10.89
N THR A 3 -12.99 -43.77 10.92
CA THR A 3 -11.81 -42.90 10.98
C THR A 3 -11.57 -42.25 9.60
N ALA A 4 -11.67 -40.94 9.53
CA ALA A 4 -11.35 -40.17 8.34
C ALA A 4 -9.83 -39.97 8.23
N THR A 5 -9.25 -40.43 7.12
CA THR A 5 -7.85 -40.24 6.75
C THR A 5 -7.61 -38.79 6.29
N PRO A 6 -6.56 -38.08 6.76
CA PRO A 6 -6.29 -36.72 6.32
C PRO A 6 -5.78 -36.70 4.88
N ALA A 7 -6.34 -35.81 4.07
CA ALA A 7 -5.97 -35.60 2.68
C ALA A 7 -4.55 -35.01 2.55
N LYS A 8 -3.74 -35.60 1.65
CA LYS A 8 -2.39 -35.14 1.30
C LYS A 8 -2.44 -33.74 0.63
N PRO A 9 -1.48 -32.83 0.91
CA PRO A 9 -1.43 -31.54 0.26
C PRO A 9 -1.11 -31.68 -1.23
N LYS A 10 -1.89 -31.01 -2.08
CA LYS A 10 -1.68 -30.96 -3.54
C LYS A 10 -0.37 -30.21 -3.83
N LYS A 11 0.60 -30.91 -4.38
CA LYS A 11 1.79 -30.35 -5.05
C LYS A 11 1.37 -29.72 -6.39
N ASN A 12 2.06 -28.66 -6.74
CA ASN A 12 2.23 -28.04 -8.06
C ASN A 12 1.39 -26.79 -8.36
N SER A 13 2.01 -25.64 -8.06
CA SER A 13 1.90 -24.48 -8.95
C SER A 13 2.91 -24.71 -10.09
N LYS A 14 2.43 -24.98 -11.31
CA LYS A 14 3.26 -25.07 -12.51
C LYS A 14 3.85 -23.68 -12.78
N ILE A 15 5.16 -23.53 -12.59
CA ILE A 15 5.89 -22.34 -13.01
C ILE A 15 5.73 -22.21 -14.53
N ASN A 16 5.31 -21.02 -14.97
CA ASN A 16 5.06 -20.72 -16.38
C ASN A 16 6.30 -21.07 -17.23
N PRO A 17 6.17 -21.88 -18.31
CA PRO A 17 7.29 -22.30 -19.14
C PRO A 17 8.12 -21.15 -19.73
N ALA A 18 7.49 -19.99 -19.99
CA ALA A 18 8.16 -18.78 -20.47
C ALA A 18 9.14 -18.19 -19.43
N ILE A 19 8.84 -18.31 -18.14
CA ILE A 19 9.73 -17.87 -17.04
C ILE A 19 10.93 -18.81 -16.95
N LYS A 20 10.70 -20.12 -17.13
CA LYS A 20 11.77 -21.12 -17.16
C LYS A 20 12.72 -20.96 -18.36
N ALA A 21 12.19 -20.60 -19.52
CA ALA A 21 12.97 -20.33 -20.72
C ALA A 21 13.82 -19.05 -20.61
N LYS A 22 13.26 -17.95 -20.04
CA LYS A 22 14.01 -16.71 -19.76
C LYS A 22 15.10 -16.91 -18.71
N ALA A 23 14.86 -17.70 -17.67
CA ALA A 23 15.86 -18.06 -16.67
C ALA A 23 16.99 -18.93 -17.25
N ALA A 24 16.66 -19.86 -18.16
CA ALA A 24 17.65 -20.70 -18.84
C ALA A 24 18.50 -19.91 -19.85
N ALA A 25 17.93 -18.94 -20.56
CA ALA A 25 18.67 -18.05 -21.47
C ALA A 25 19.66 -17.15 -20.71
N ARG A 26 19.27 -16.63 -19.53
CA ARG A 26 20.15 -15.82 -18.67
C ARG A 26 21.29 -16.63 -18.01
N LYS A 27 21.16 -17.95 -17.87
CA LYS A 27 22.22 -18.83 -17.37
C LYS A 27 23.40 -19.01 -18.36
N LYS A 28 23.23 -18.67 -19.64
CA LYS A 28 24.29 -18.79 -20.64
C LYS A 28 25.29 -17.63 -20.66
N ASP A 29 24.99 -16.49 -20.07
CA ASP A 29 25.77 -15.26 -20.27
C ASP A 29 26.73 -14.88 -19.15
N SER A 30 26.91 -15.65 -18.08
CA SER A 30 27.91 -15.28 -17.09
C SER A 30 28.77 -16.43 -16.61
N LYS A 31 29.95 -16.57 -17.22
CA LYS A 31 31.15 -17.15 -16.59
C LYS A 31 31.74 -16.23 -15.51
N ALA A 32 31.08 -15.11 -15.17
CA ALA A 32 31.48 -14.26 -14.07
C ALA A 32 31.27 -15.01 -12.75
N LYS A 33 32.31 -15.18 -11.97
CA LYS A 33 32.25 -15.78 -10.64
C LYS A 33 31.33 -14.93 -9.77
N LEU A 34 30.17 -15.48 -9.39
CA LEU A 34 29.22 -14.79 -8.53
C LEU A 34 29.86 -14.46 -7.17
N ASP A 35 29.63 -13.25 -6.68
CA ASP A 35 30.09 -12.80 -5.37
C ASP A 35 29.15 -13.34 -4.27
N LEU A 36 29.33 -14.62 -3.95
CA LEU A 36 28.53 -15.33 -2.93
C LEU A 36 29.02 -15.01 -1.52
N PRO A 37 28.14 -15.16 -0.49
CA PRO A 37 28.50 -15.02 0.90
C PRO A 37 29.68 -15.92 1.28
N LYS A 38 30.61 -15.37 2.03
CA LYS A 38 31.81 -16.07 2.48
C LYS A 38 31.59 -16.66 3.86
N LYS A 39 32.17 -17.82 4.12
CA LYS A 39 32.25 -18.38 5.47
C LYS A 39 33.34 -17.67 6.26
N LEU A 40 32.93 -16.67 7.05
CA LEU A 40 33.83 -15.81 7.82
C LEU A 40 33.38 -15.81 9.28
N LYS A 41 34.32 -16.10 10.20
CA LYS A 41 34.08 -15.93 11.66
C LYS A 41 34.41 -14.51 12.15
N LYS A 42 34.74 -13.60 11.26
CA LYS A 42 35.02 -12.21 11.58
C LYS A 42 33.96 -11.33 10.95
N LEU A 43 33.33 -10.50 11.76
CA LEU A 43 32.35 -9.53 11.29
C LEU A 43 33.01 -8.55 10.30
N THR A 44 32.47 -8.49 9.10
CA THR A 44 32.91 -7.58 8.04
C THR A 44 31.70 -6.99 7.33
N SER A 45 31.84 -5.76 6.86
CA SER A 45 30.74 -5.09 6.17
C SER A 45 31.24 -4.48 4.85
N ARG A 46 30.37 -4.52 3.84
CA ARG A 46 30.64 -3.97 2.50
C ARG A 46 29.36 -3.61 1.77
N VAL A 47 29.46 -2.81 0.74
CA VAL A 47 28.36 -2.55 -0.18
C VAL A 47 28.42 -3.54 -1.35
N VAL A 48 27.31 -4.20 -1.62
CA VAL A 48 27.17 -5.13 -2.73
C VAL A 48 26.09 -4.60 -3.68
N LYS A 49 26.39 -4.63 -4.99
CA LYS A 49 25.44 -4.29 -6.05
C LYS A 49 24.73 -5.58 -6.49
N PHE A 50 23.50 -5.76 -6.07
CA PHE A 50 22.71 -6.93 -6.38
C PHE A 50 22.02 -6.81 -7.73
N THR A 51 22.18 -7.83 -8.55
CA THR A 51 21.29 -8.16 -9.67
C THR A 51 20.29 -9.23 -9.23
N GLY A 52 19.22 -9.45 -9.99
CA GLY A 52 18.27 -10.53 -9.69
C GLY A 52 18.93 -11.91 -9.61
N VAL A 53 19.93 -12.18 -10.48
CA VAL A 53 20.70 -13.44 -10.50
C VAL A 53 21.54 -13.59 -9.23
N LEU A 54 22.21 -12.52 -8.79
CA LEU A 54 23.03 -12.55 -7.57
C LEU A 54 22.15 -12.72 -6.33
N ALA A 55 21.02 -12.00 -6.25
CA ALA A 55 20.08 -12.13 -5.13
C ALA A 55 19.50 -13.55 -5.03
N GLN A 56 19.13 -14.16 -6.16
CA GLN A 56 18.66 -15.54 -6.18
C GLN A 56 19.74 -16.52 -5.72
N ALA A 57 20.98 -16.33 -6.18
CA ALA A 57 22.09 -17.21 -5.78
C ALA A 57 22.37 -17.14 -4.28
N TRP A 58 22.18 -15.98 -3.65
CA TRP A 58 22.29 -15.83 -2.19
C TRP A 58 21.15 -16.54 -1.44
N LEU A 59 19.93 -16.47 -1.98
CA LEU A 59 18.79 -17.19 -1.43
C LEU A 59 18.94 -18.71 -1.57
N ASP A 60 19.48 -19.17 -2.69
CA ASP A 60 19.75 -20.59 -2.92
C ASP A 60 20.81 -21.10 -1.93
N GLN A 61 21.88 -20.32 -1.71
CA GLN A 61 22.90 -20.65 -0.71
C GLN A 61 22.34 -20.69 0.72
N ASP A 62 21.47 -19.73 1.09
CA ASP A 62 20.77 -19.72 2.39
C ASP A 62 19.98 -21.02 2.57
N ALA A 63 19.21 -21.41 1.56
CA ALA A 63 18.42 -22.63 1.58
C ALA A 63 19.30 -23.88 1.79
N ASP A 64 20.41 -23.99 1.06
CA ASP A 64 21.36 -25.10 1.16
C ASP A 64 22.02 -25.19 2.55
N VAL A 65 22.40 -24.03 3.13
CA VAL A 65 23.02 -23.98 4.46
C VAL A 65 22.01 -24.39 5.53
N ARG A 66 20.77 -23.89 5.43
CA ARG A 66 19.70 -24.20 6.39
C ARG A 66 19.25 -25.65 6.32
N GLU A 67 19.15 -26.22 5.11
CA GLU A 67 18.84 -27.64 4.95
C GLU A 67 19.88 -28.52 5.66
N LYS A 68 21.16 -28.22 5.46
CA LYS A 68 22.27 -28.96 6.14
C LYS A 68 22.25 -28.83 7.66
N LYS A 69 21.79 -27.69 8.18
CA LYS A 69 21.69 -27.42 9.62
C LYS A 69 20.38 -27.86 10.25
N GLY A 70 19.37 -28.25 9.45
CA GLY A 70 18.02 -28.53 9.94
C GLY A 70 17.30 -27.30 10.50
N THR A 71 17.70 -26.09 10.08
CA THR A 71 17.13 -24.82 10.54
C THR A 71 16.20 -24.22 9.50
N LYS A 72 15.32 -23.30 9.93
CA LYS A 72 14.40 -22.59 9.04
C LYS A 72 14.51 -21.08 9.26
N ASN A 73 14.33 -20.32 8.20
CA ASN A 73 14.13 -18.89 8.32
C ASN A 73 12.65 -18.60 8.64
N ARG A 74 12.35 -17.37 9.07
CA ARG A 74 10.96 -16.93 9.25
C ARG A 74 10.20 -16.95 7.91
N ASN A 75 8.88 -17.06 7.99
CA ASN A 75 8.03 -17.06 6.82
C ASN A 75 8.12 -15.73 6.06
N LEU A 76 8.16 -15.83 4.75
CA LEU A 76 8.18 -14.68 3.86
C LEU A 76 6.81 -13.99 3.85
N THR A 77 6.78 -12.70 4.16
CA THR A 77 5.56 -11.90 4.11
C THR A 77 5.44 -11.23 2.74
N LYS A 78 4.50 -11.70 1.92
CA LYS A 78 4.29 -11.20 0.55
C LYS A 78 4.12 -9.68 0.47
N SER A 79 3.40 -9.07 1.42
CA SER A 79 3.19 -7.62 1.45
C SER A 79 4.48 -6.83 1.67
N ASN A 80 5.43 -7.37 2.46
CA ASN A 80 6.72 -6.72 2.70
C ASN A 80 7.63 -6.80 1.47
N VAL A 81 7.60 -7.93 0.76
CA VAL A 81 8.31 -8.07 -0.52
C VAL A 81 7.72 -7.08 -1.54
N THR A 82 6.39 -7.04 -1.69
CA THR A 82 5.72 -6.15 -2.65
C THR A 82 5.99 -4.66 -2.36
N ALA A 83 6.05 -4.25 -1.09
CA ALA A 83 6.39 -2.88 -0.75
C ALA A 83 7.78 -2.50 -1.26
N LYS A 84 8.78 -3.35 -1.00
CA LYS A 84 10.15 -3.12 -1.47
C LYS A 84 10.29 -3.16 -3.00
N VAL A 85 9.53 -4.01 -3.69
CA VAL A 85 9.48 -4.04 -5.16
C VAL A 85 8.92 -2.72 -5.69
N ASN A 86 7.84 -2.22 -5.10
CA ASN A 86 7.26 -0.93 -5.49
C ASN A 86 8.26 0.22 -5.27
N ASP A 87 9.00 0.21 -4.14
CA ASP A 87 10.04 1.21 -3.89
C ASP A 87 11.14 1.18 -4.96
N MET A 88 11.56 -0.02 -5.39
CA MET A 88 12.56 -0.19 -6.45
C MET A 88 12.03 0.25 -7.82
N LEU A 89 10.78 -0.08 -8.15
CA LEU A 89 10.13 0.30 -9.41
C LEU A 89 9.90 1.82 -9.51
N ASN A 90 9.67 2.48 -8.37
CA ASN A 90 9.48 3.93 -8.28
C ASN A 90 10.78 4.70 -7.99
N GLU A 91 11.94 4.05 -8.05
CA GLU A 91 13.25 4.63 -7.77
C GLU A 91 13.40 5.25 -6.36
N SER A 92 12.49 4.92 -5.44
CA SER A 92 12.47 5.41 -4.06
C SER A 92 13.17 4.47 -3.05
N PHE A 93 13.74 3.36 -3.52
CA PHE A 93 14.47 2.44 -2.67
C PHE A 93 15.82 3.02 -2.25
N MET A 94 15.99 3.23 -0.95
CA MET A 94 17.22 3.79 -0.39
C MET A 94 18.04 2.71 0.34
N MET A 95 19.36 2.74 0.11
CA MET A 95 20.30 1.94 0.87
C MET A 95 20.39 2.47 2.31
N THR A 96 20.18 1.60 3.28
CA THR A 96 20.30 1.94 4.71
C THR A 96 21.35 1.07 5.38
N SER A 97 21.72 1.40 6.61
CA SER A 97 22.58 0.54 7.44
C SER A 97 21.95 -0.81 7.80
N GLN A 98 20.61 -0.91 7.73
CA GLN A 98 19.87 -2.18 7.84
C GLN A 98 19.82 -2.84 6.47
N GLY A 99 20.87 -3.51 6.10
CA GLY A 99 21.00 -4.19 4.81
C GLY A 99 20.65 -5.68 4.88
N VAL A 100 21.58 -6.49 4.41
CA VAL A 100 21.54 -7.95 4.50
C VAL A 100 22.61 -8.43 5.48
N THR A 101 22.23 -9.26 6.43
CA THR A 101 23.15 -9.85 7.40
C THR A 101 23.27 -11.36 7.19
N ILE A 102 24.51 -11.82 7.11
CA ILE A 102 24.87 -13.22 6.84
C ILE A 102 25.65 -13.77 8.04
N ASP A 103 25.29 -14.97 8.49
CA ASP A 103 26.04 -15.64 9.53
C ASP A 103 27.42 -16.16 9.03
N TRP A 104 28.24 -16.62 9.97
CA TRP A 104 29.56 -17.15 9.63
C TRP A 104 29.55 -18.44 8.79
N ASP A 105 28.39 -19.09 8.63
CA ASP A 105 28.22 -20.27 7.78
C ASP A 105 27.65 -19.92 6.39
N GLY A 106 27.24 -18.67 6.19
CA GLY A 106 26.71 -18.16 4.93
C GLY A 106 25.18 -18.19 4.83
N ALA A 107 24.46 -18.37 5.95
CA ALA A 107 23.01 -18.27 5.95
C ALA A 107 22.55 -16.81 6.17
N VAL A 108 21.43 -16.42 5.58
CA VAL A 108 20.84 -15.09 5.73
C VAL A 108 20.15 -14.98 7.09
N ILE A 109 20.70 -14.18 7.99
CA ILE A 109 20.07 -13.84 9.28
C ILE A 109 18.97 -12.82 9.09
N ASP A 110 19.26 -11.73 8.36
CA ASP A 110 18.31 -10.69 8.04
C ASP A 110 18.42 -10.28 6.58
N GLY A 111 17.35 -9.68 6.03
CA GLY A 111 17.32 -9.20 4.65
C GLY A 111 16.71 -10.15 3.62
N GLN A 112 16.16 -11.32 4.01
CA GLN A 112 15.51 -12.24 3.06
C GLN A 112 14.40 -11.59 2.23
N HIS A 113 13.60 -10.66 2.82
CA HIS A 113 12.56 -9.93 2.10
C HIS A 113 13.17 -8.99 1.04
N THR A 114 14.32 -8.40 1.33
CA THR A 114 15.04 -7.52 0.40
C THR A 114 15.60 -8.30 -0.78
N LEU A 115 16.24 -9.44 -0.52
CA LEU A 115 16.75 -10.30 -1.60
C LEU A 115 15.62 -10.82 -2.51
N ASN A 116 14.51 -11.30 -1.92
CA ASN A 116 13.34 -11.71 -2.70
C ASN A 116 12.70 -10.55 -3.49
N ALA A 117 12.70 -9.34 -2.93
CA ALA A 117 12.23 -8.16 -3.63
C ALA A 117 13.11 -7.81 -4.83
N ILE A 118 14.44 -7.91 -4.71
CA ILE A 118 15.36 -7.68 -5.82
C ILE A 118 15.14 -8.70 -6.95
N VAL A 119 14.97 -9.99 -6.62
CA VAL A 119 14.65 -11.01 -7.62
C VAL A 119 13.40 -10.64 -8.40
N ARG A 120 12.33 -10.31 -7.68
CA ARG A 120 11.05 -9.97 -8.27
C ARG A 120 11.08 -8.63 -9.02
N TYR A 121 11.81 -7.62 -8.54
CA TYR A 121 12.05 -6.37 -9.27
C TYR A 121 12.68 -6.62 -10.64
N TYR A 122 13.67 -7.52 -10.72
CA TYR A 122 14.29 -7.90 -11.97
C TYR A 122 13.38 -8.73 -12.91
N GLU A 123 12.30 -9.30 -12.39
CA GLU A 123 11.27 -9.98 -13.19
C GLU A 123 10.21 -9.01 -13.73
N GLU A 124 9.90 -7.96 -12.97
CA GLU A 124 8.81 -7.02 -13.27
C GLU A 124 9.28 -5.76 -14.02
N ALA A 125 10.50 -5.28 -13.78
CA ALA A 125 11.02 -4.07 -14.43
C ALA A 125 11.49 -4.35 -15.88
N ASP A 126 11.21 -3.42 -16.79
CA ASP A 126 11.66 -3.51 -18.19
C ASP A 126 13.18 -3.35 -18.30
N SER A 127 13.78 -2.44 -17.52
CA SER A 127 15.22 -2.15 -17.53
C SER A 127 15.77 -2.05 -16.10
N PRO A 128 15.88 -3.19 -15.38
CA PRO A 128 16.30 -3.16 -13.98
C PRO A 128 17.76 -2.76 -13.83
N THR A 129 18.03 -1.89 -12.87
CA THR A 129 19.38 -1.50 -12.48
C THR A 129 19.86 -2.27 -11.24
N PRO A 130 21.19 -2.48 -11.07
CA PRO A 130 21.71 -3.14 -9.87
C PRO A 130 21.38 -2.35 -8.59
N VAL A 131 20.83 -3.04 -7.59
CA VAL A 131 20.45 -2.47 -6.31
C VAL A 131 21.61 -2.54 -5.34
N SER A 132 22.06 -1.38 -4.84
CA SER A 132 23.12 -1.32 -3.83
C SER A 132 22.59 -1.64 -2.45
N ILE A 133 23.20 -2.61 -1.77
CA ILE A 133 22.80 -3.05 -0.42
C ILE A 133 24.04 -3.08 0.48
N TYR A 134 23.89 -2.57 1.69
CA TYR A 134 24.87 -2.74 2.75
C TYR A 134 24.80 -4.16 3.29
N VAL A 135 25.91 -4.87 3.28
CA VAL A 135 25.97 -6.28 3.69
C VAL A 135 26.92 -6.43 4.86
N THR A 136 26.48 -7.14 5.88
CA THR A 136 27.30 -7.57 7.00
C THR A 136 27.45 -9.09 6.97
N GLU A 137 28.67 -9.59 6.94
CA GLU A 137 29.00 -11.02 6.89
C GLU A 137 29.76 -11.43 8.16
N GLY A 138 29.61 -12.69 8.57
CA GLY A 138 30.35 -13.26 9.71
C GLY A 138 29.68 -13.06 11.07
N GLU A 139 28.36 -12.81 11.08
CA GLU A 139 27.59 -12.67 12.30
C GLU A 139 27.43 -14.02 13.03
N ASP A 140 27.33 -13.99 14.36
CA ASP A 140 27.05 -15.18 15.15
C ASP A 140 25.59 -15.62 14.94
N PRO A 141 25.32 -16.87 14.50
CA PRO A 141 23.96 -17.40 14.40
C PRO A 141 23.13 -17.27 15.67
N ALA A 142 23.77 -17.28 16.84
CA ALA A 142 23.10 -17.10 18.13
C ALA A 142 22.45 -15.70 18.26
N HIS A 143 22.89 -14.73 17.50
CA HIS A 143 22.30 -13.39 17.50
C HIS A 143 21.01 -13.27 16.67
N PHE A 144 20.62 -14.30 15.91
CA PHE A 144 19.40 -14.30 15.10
C PHE A 144 18.14 -13.83 15.86
N PRO A 145 17.88 -14.25 17.12
CA PRO A 145 16.70 -13.80 17.85
C PRO A 145 16.69 -12.31 18.21
N PHE A 146 17.84 -11.64 18.14
CA PHE A 146 17.96 -10.20 18.45
C PHE A 146 17.77 -9.28 17.24
N TYR A 147 17.79 -9.86 16.03
CA TYR A 147 17.47 -9.12 14.81
C TYR A 147 15.96 -8.90 14.71
N ASP A 148 15.57 -7.73 14.19
CA ASP A 148 14.17 -7.39 13.93
C ASP A 148 13.26 -7.23 15.17
N GLN A 149 13.83 -6.93 16.34
CA GLN A 149 13.04 -6.56 17.53
C GLN A 149 12.56 -5.10 17.50
N GLY A 150 12.96 -4.33 16.50
CA GLY A 150 12.55 -2.95 16.31
C GLY A 150 11.10 -2.84 15.83
N LYS A 151 10.30 -1.95 16.46
CA LYS A 151 8.99 -1.57 15.93
C LYS A 151 9.17 -0.86 14.59
N ASN A 152 8.63 -1.43 13.53
CA ASN A 152 8.57 -0.74 12.25
C ASN A 152 7.83 0.58 12.41
N ARG A 153 8.39 1.68 11.89
CA ARG A 153 7.72 2.97 11.87
C ARG A 153 6.41 2.84 11.10
N SER A 154 5.33 3.32 11.69
CA SER A 154 4.05 3.41 11.01
C SER A 154 4.07 4.54 9.98
N ASN A 155 3.08 4.58 9.08
CA ASN A 155 2.91 5.73 8.19
C ASN A 155 2.78 7.03 9.00
N ASP A 156 2.02 6.99 10.10
CA ASP A 156 1.77 8.13 10.97
C ASP A 156 3.07 8.68 11.57
N ASP A 157 3.99 7.79 12.00
CA ASP A 157 5.29 8.18 12.55
C ASP A 157 6.14 8.91 11.50
N VAL A 158 6.13 8.44 10.24
CA VAL A 158 6.93 9.04 9.16
C VAL A 158 6.32 10.36 8.68
N PHE A 159 4.98 10.47 8.60
CA PHE A 159 4.31 11.73 8.30
C PHE A 159 4.53 12.78 9.41
N ALA A 160 4.53 12.37 10.69
CA ALA A 160 4.88 13.26 11.79
C ALA A 160 6.34 13.76 11.71
N MET A 161 7.27 12.90 11.28
CA MET A 161 8.68 13.28 11.07
C MET A 161 8.89 14.20 9.87
N ALA A 162 7.99 14.15 8.88
CA ALA A 162 7.97 15.04 7.72
C ALA A 162 7.13 16.31 7.95
N ASP A 163 6.75 16.58 9.21
CA ASP A 163 6.05 17.79 9.67
C ASP A 163 4.67 18.01 9.04
N PHE A 164 3.96 16.91 8.72
CA PHE A 164 2.58 17.00 8.27
C PHE A 164 1.63 17.20 9.45
N ASP A 165 0.70 18.13 9.31
CA ASP A 165 -0.42 18.29 10.23
C ASP A 165 -1.32 17.04 10.23
N SER A 166 -1.88 16.67 11.40
CA SER A 166 -2.75 15.49 11.53
C SER A 166 -2.17 14.22 10.88
N PRO A 167 -0.95 13.76 11.24
CA PRO A 167 -0.19 12.74 10.48
C PRO A 167 -0.96 11.47 10.19
N ARG A 168 -1.79 11.03 11.15
CA ARG A 168 -2.62 9.83 11.03
C ARG A 168 -3.66 9.96 9.92
N ASP A 169 -4.40 11.06 9.90
CA ASP A 169 -5.47 11.26 8.94
C ASP A 169 -4.89 11.64 7.58
N TYR A 170 -3.79 12.41 7.57
CA TYR A 170 -3.08 12.71 6.33
C TYR A 170 -2.52 11.46 5.65
N SER A 171 -1.84 10.59 6.39
CA SER A 171 -1.30 9.33 5.86
C SER A 171 -2.40 8.42 5.32
N GLY A 172 -3.53 8.37 6.01
CA GLY A 172 -4.73 7.64 5.57
C GLY A 172 -5.33 8.20 4.29
N ALA A 173 -5.41 9.53 4.17
CA ALA A 173 -5.91 10.24 3.00
C ALA A 173 -4.98 10.05 1.78
N ALA A 174 -3.68 10.24 1.96
CA ALA A 174 -2.67 9.99 0.94
C ALA A 174 -2.72 8.55 0.42
N ARG A 175 -2.90 7.58 1.33
CA ARG A 175 -3.04 6.17 0.97
C ARG A 175 -4.28 5.91 0.13
N LEU A 176 -5.45 6.45 0.48
CA LEU A 176 -6.65 6.28 -0.32
C LEU A 176 -6.50 6.94 -1.69
N LEU A 177 -5.93 8.15 -1.73
CA LEU A 177 -5.64 8.85 -2.97
C LEU A 177 -4.74 8.02 -3.88
N TRP A 178 -3.63 7.49 -3.36
CA TRP A 178 -2.74 6.61 -4.12
C TRP A 178 -3.45 5.37 -4.66
N ILE A 179 -4.31 4.75 -3.85
CA ILE A 179 -5.11 3.58 -4.26
C ILE A 179 -6.01 3.93 -5.44
N ARG A 180 -6.66 5.10 -5.40
CA ARG A 180 -7.61 5.54 -6.44
C ARG A 180 -6.90 5.96 -7.72
N VAL A 181 -5.84 6.74 -7.62
CA VAL A 181 -5.01 7.16 -8.77
C VAL A 181 -4.44 5.94 -9.51
N ASN A 182 -4.03 4.92 -8.79
CA ASN A 182 -3.52 3.68 -9.39
C ASN A 182 -4.62 2.67 -9.76
N GLY A 183 -5.88 3.05 -9.79
CA GLY A 183 -6.98 2.17 -10.17
C GLY A 183 -7.15 0.94 -9.27
N LYS A 184 -6.62 0.92 -8.05
CA LYS A 184 -6.64 -0.22 -7.11
C LYS A 184 -7.88 -0.16 -6.19
N ARG A 185 -8.18 -1.25 -5.50
CA ARG A 185 -9.14 -1.30 -4.39
C ARG A 185 -8.41 -1.20 -3.06
N VAL A 186 -9.11 -0.74 -2.00
CA VAL A 186 -8.56 -0.69 -0.65
C VAL A 186 -8.15 -2.08 -0.18
N ALA A 187 -9.00 -3.09 -0.44
CA ALA A 187 -8.65 -4.48 -0.25
C ALA A 187 -7.72 -4.96 -1.37
N GLY A 188 -6.47 -5.28 -1.04
CA GLY A 188 -5.49 -5.81 -2.00
C GLY A 188 -4.66 -4.77 -2.75
N ALA A 189 -4.75 -3.49 -2.39
CA ALA A 189 -3.97 -2.43 -3.03
C ALA A 189 -2.44 -2.59 -2.92
N GLY A 190 -1.97 -3.48 -2.06
CA GLY A 190 -0.56 -3.55 -1.69
C GLY A 190 -0.18 -2.48 -0.65
N LYS A 191 1.11 -2.38 -0.37
CA LYS A 191 1.65 -1.36 0.54
C LYS A 191 2.72 -0.58 -0.21
N LEU A 192 2.67 0.75 -0.08
CA LEU A 192 3.85 1.58 -0.25
C LEU A 192 4.66 1.58 1.05
N SER A 193 5.95 1.84 0.97
CA SER A 193 6.70 2.21 2.16
C SER A 193 6.18 3.54 2.70
N PRO A 194 6.31 3.81 4.01
CA PRO A 194 5.89 5.10 4.57
C PRO A 194 6.56 6.30 3.90
N TYR A 195 7.82 6.18 3.49
CA TYR A 195 8.55 7.25 2.81
C TYR A 195 8.04 7.51 1.40
N ALA A 196 7.83 6.46 0.59
CA ALA A 196 7.24 6.60 -0.75
C ALA A 196 5.81 7.18 -0.69
N LEU A 197 5.07 6.93 0.41
CA LEU A 197 3.77 7.53 0.61
C LEU A 197 3.87 9.03 0.95
N VAL A 198 4.90 9.47 1.67
CA VAL A 198 5.19 10.89 1.92
C VAL A 198 5.54 11.59 0.62
N GLU A 199 6.49 11.06 -0.17
CA GLU A 199 6.86 11.61 -1.48
C GLU A 199 5.65 11.73 -2.42
N PHE A 200 4.77 10.72 -2.41
CA PHE A 200 3.50 10.79 -3.13
C PHE A 200 2.61 11.92 -2.59
N ALA A 201 2.46 12.05 -1.27
CA ALA A 201 1.60 13.06 -0.66
C ALA A 201 2.07 14.50 -0.94
N GLU A 202 3.38 14.73 -1.01
CA GLU A 202 4.00 16.03 -1.32
C GLU A 202 3.64 16.54 -2.71
N GLN A 203 3.32 15.64 -3.65
CA GLN A 203 2.89 16.01 -4.99
C GLN A 203 1.46 16.59 -5.00
N TYR A 204 0.68 16.39 -3.94
CA TYR A 204 -0.74 16.74 -3.87
C TYR A 204 -1.01 17.75 -2.75
N LYS A 205 -0.44 18.95 -2.85
CA LYS A 205 -0.53 20.01 -1.81
C LYS A 205 -1.97 20.38 -1.43
N GLY A 206 -2.92 20.29 -2.36
CA GLY A 206 -4.34 20.53 -2.11
C GLY A 206 -4.99 19.54 -1.15
N LEU A 207 -4.36 18.37 -0.92
CA LEU A 207 -4.87 17.37 0.02
C LEU A 207 -4.92 17.90 1.46
N ALA A 208 -3.97 18.76 1.86
CA ALA A 208 -3.97 19.42 3.17
C ALA A 208 -5.20 20.31 3.36
N LYS A 209 -5.59 21.07 2.33
CA LYS A 209 -6.79 21.92 2.35
C LYS A 209 -8.05 21.08 2.51
N SER A 210 -8.13 19.95 1.77
CA SER A 210 -9.25 19.02 1.87
C SER A 210 -9.35 18.35 3.22
N LEU A 211 -8.21 17.98 3.83
CA LEU A 211 -8.16 17.41 5.17
C LEU A 211 -8.69 18.42 6.21
N LYS A 212 -8.16 19.65 6.18
CA LYS A 212 -8.60 20.73 7.07
C LYS A 212 -10.08 21.03 6.93
N PHE A 213 -10.61 21.05 5.71
CA PHE A 213 -12.03 21.22 5.42
C PHE A 213 -12.88 20.12 6.11
N ILE A 214 -12.51 18.85 5.91
CA ILE A 214 -13.24 17.72 6.52
C ILE A 214 -13.13 17.72 8.05
N GLU A 215 -11.99 18.11 8.61
CA GLU A 215 -11.79 18.24 10.06
C GLU A 215 -12.71 19.30 10.68
N THR A 216 -13.01 20.41 9.97
CA THR A 216 -13.90 21.45 10.48
C THR A 216 -15.31 20.94 10.73
N PHE A 217 -15.82 20.02 9.94
CA PHE A 217 -17.13 19.41 10.17
C PHE A 217 -17.21 18.59 11.46
N GLY A 218 -16.07 18.09 11.96
CA GLY A 218 -16.00 17.43 13.27
C GLY A 218 -15.87 18.41 14.44
N ASN A 219 -15.53 19.67 14.18
CA ASN A 219 -15.18 20.65 15.23
C ASN A 219 -16.29 21.63 15.59
N GLU A 220 -17.27 21.88 14.73
CA GLU A 220 -18.21 23.00 14.90
C GLU A 220 -19.49 22.67 15.64
N LYS A 221 -19.86 21.42 15.82
CA LYS A 221 -21.10 21.05 16.55
C LYS A 221 -20.81 20.05 17.66
N ASN A 222 -20.92 20.53 18.89
CA ASN A 222 -20.98 19.81 20.18
C ASN A 222 -19.95 18.67 20.36
N GLU A 223 -19.24 18.67 21.49
CA GLU A 223 -18.28 17.61 21.85
C GLU A 223 -18.87 16.20 21.83
N GLU A 224 -20.20 16.09 21.99
CA GLU A 224 -20.96 14.83 21.87
C GLU A 224 -21.09 14.32 20.43
N ASP A 225 -21.15 15.20 19.42
CA ASP A 225 -21.32 14.82 17.99
C ASP A 225 -20.01 14.55 17.26
N ARG A 226 -18.86 14.96 17.80
CA ARG A 226 -17.52 14.75 17.20
C ARG A 226 -17.22 13.28 16.85
N GLY A 227 -17.74 12.36 17.68
CA GLY A 227 -17.56 10.92 17.43
C GLY A 227 -18.47 10.37 16.34
N ASP A 228 -19.55 11.06 16.02
CA ASP A 228 -20.61 10.51 15.21
C ASP A 228 -20.44 10.73 13.71
N PHE A 229 -19.83 11.83 13.26
CA PHE A 229 -19.60 12.04 11.83
C PHE A 229 -18.67 10.98 11.25
N CYS A 230 -17.46 10.85 11.80
CA CYS A 230 -16.46 9.87 11.30
C CYS A 230 -16.93 8.43 11.45
N LYS A 231 -17.65 8.10 12.52
CA LYS A 231 -18.16 6.74 12.74
C LYS A 231 -19.39 6.42 11.89
N SER A 232 -20.21 7.41 11.61
CA SER A 232 -21.50 7.20 10.94
C SER A 232 -21.40 7.27 9.41
N VAL A 233 -20.49 8.07 8.85
CA VAL A 233 -20.38 8.28 7.40
C VAL A 233 -19.15 7.60 6.84
N ILE A 234 -18.00 8.23 7.00
CA ILE A 234 -16.71 7.77 6.46
C ILE A 234 -15.58 8.34 7.34
N PRO A 235 -14.45 7.63 7.54
CA PRO A 235 -13.30 8.16 8.26
C PRO A 235 -12.82 9.51 7.67
N VAL A 236 -12.34 10.43 8.52
CA VAL A 236 -11.82 11.75 8.13
C VAL A 236 -10.82 11.64 6.98
N ALA A 237 -9.84 10.77 7.10
CA ALA A 237 -8.86 10.49 6.07
C ALA A 237 -9.48 10.17 4.69
N TYR A 238 -10.56 9.37 4.69
CA TYR A 238 -11.24 8.99 3.46
C TYR A 238 -12.10 10.11 2.91
N GLY A 239 -12.75 10.86 3.80
CA GLY A 239 -13.47 12.08 3.45
C GLY A 239 -12.56 13.09 2.76
N ALA A 240 -11.37 13.34 3.32
CA ALA A 240 -10.37 14.25 2.78
C ALA A 240 -9.87 13.84 1.38
N ALA A 241 -9.53 12.56 1.19
CA ALA A 241 -9.11 12.07 -0.11
C ALA A 241 -10.22 12.17 -1.17
N LEU A 242 -11.45 11.84 -0.80
CA LEU A 242 -12.60 11.95 -1.69
C LEU A 242 -12.95 13.40 -2.02
N HIS A 243 -12.92 14.29 -1.01
CA HIS A 243 -13.13 15.72 -1.23
C HIS A 243 -12.07 16.26 -2.21
N PHE A 244 -10.80 15.94 -2.01
CA PHE A 244 -9.72 16.33 -2.93
C PHE A 244 -9.98 15.85 -4.36
N LEU A 245 -10.34 14.58 -4.53
CA LEU A 245 -10.67 14.02 -5.84
C LEU A 245 -11.89 14.69 -6.47
N MET A 246 -12.93 15.01 -5.69
CA MET A 246 -14.14 15.68 -6.16
C MET A 246 -13.87 17.12 -6.58
N VAL A 247 -13.01 17.86 -5.83
CA VAL A 247 -12.60 19.23 -6.20
C VAL A 247 -11.88 19.24 -7.55
N ASN A 248 -11.06 18.23 -7.82
CA ASN A 248 -10.24 18.15 -9.05
C ASN A 248 -10.91 17.34 -10.18
N ALA A 249 -12.15 16.91 -10.02
CA ALA A 249 -12.90 16.21 -11.07
C ALA A 249 -13.32 17.19 -12.18
N GLU A 250 -13.32 16.74 -13.44
CA GLU A 250 -13.77 17.54 -14.58
C GLU A 250 -15.23 18.01 -14.39
N GLY A 251 -15.49 19.27 -14.68
CA GLY A 251 -16.82 19.86 -14.48
C GLY A 251 -17.22 20.12 -13.03
N SER A 252 -16.32 19.88 -12.08
CA SER A 252 -16.51 20.17 -10.66
C SER A 252 -15.85 21.47 -10.24
N SER A 253 -16.00 21.81 -8.96
CA SER A 253 -15.37 22.96 -8.31
C SER A 253 -15.27 22.73 -6.82
N GLN A 254 -14.39 23.48 -6.16
CA GLN A 254 -14.31 23.53 -4.69
C GLN A 254 -15.70 23.72 -4.08
N LYS A 255 -16.44 24.72 -4.55
CA LYS A 255 -17.79 25.03 -4.05
C LYS A 255 -18.76 23.85 -4.15
N LEU A 256 -18.73 23.12 -5.28
CA LEU A 256 -19.63 21.99 -5.50
C LEU A 256 -19.29 20.80 -4.60
N ALA A 257 -17.99 20.55 -4.40
CA ALA A 257 -17.52 19.52 -3.48
C ALA A 257 -17.86 19.86 -2.01
N ASP A 258 -17.65 21.12 -1.63
CA ASP A 258 -18.00 21.62 -0.27
C ASP A 258 -19.50 21.47 0.00
N GLU A 259 -20.37 21.90 -0.95
CA GLU A 259 -21.81 21.76 -0.86
C GLU A 259 -22.27 20.30 -0.75
N PHE A 260 -21.64 19.40 -1.51
CA PHE A 260 -21.93 17.97 -1.41
C PHE A 260 -21.66 17.43 -0.01
N PHE A 261 -20.50 17.77 0.58
CA PHE A 261 -20.16 17.32 1.92
C PHE A 261 -21.02 17.97 2.99
N ASP A 262 -21.39 19.24 2.85
CA ASP A 262 -22.30 19.90 3.78
C ASP A 262 -23.67 19.20 3.80
N LEU A 263 -24.28 18.96 2.63
CA LEU A 263 -25.54 18.24 2.51
C LEU A 263 -25.46 16.76 2.98
N LEU A 264 -24.30 16.13 2.87
CA LEU A 264 -24.08 14.78 3.40
C LEU A 264 -24.08 14.75 4.93
N ILE A 265 -23.52 15.78 5.54
CA ILE A 265 -23.36 15.89 7.01
C ILE A 265 -24.63 16.43 7.62
N ASN A 266 -25.20 17.48 7.03
CA ASN A 266 -26.40 18.17 7.46
C ASN A 266 -27.56 17.89 6.46
N PRO A 267 -28.06 16.65 6.37
CA PRO A 267 -29.04 16.30 5.35
C PRO A 267 -30.37 16.99 5.62
N GLU A 268 -30.92 17.64 4.61
CA GLU A 268 -32.29 18.17 4.68
C GLU A 268 -33.29 17.02 4.81
N PRO A 269 -34.24 17.09 5.79
CA PRO A 269 -35.26 16.08 5.97
C PRO A 269 -36.13 15.89 4.77
N LYS A 270 -36.38 15.04 4.05
CA LYS A 270 -37.20 14.85 2.81
C LYS A 270 -36.50 15.24 1.49
N SER A 271 -35.26 15.72 1.53
CA SER A 271 -34.51 16.02 0.31
C SER A 271 -34.34 14.77 -0.58
N GLN A 272 -34.46 14.97 -1.88
CA GLN A 272 -34.20 13.92 -2.89
C GLN A 272 -32.78 14.04 -3.47
N LEU A 273 -31.97 14.98 -3.00
CA LEU A 273 -30.59 15.15 -3.43
C LEU A 273 -29.72 13.94 -3.06
N ALA A 274 -28.80 13.60 -3.93
CA ALA A 274 -27.98 12.40 -3.81
C ALA A 274 -27.17 12.33 -2.48
N PRO A 275 -26.55 13.41 -1.95
CA PRO A 275 -25.84 13.36 -0.67
C PRO A 275 -26.79 13.04 0.50
N CYS A 276 -28.00 13.64 0.52
CA CYS A 276 -28.99 13.37 1.56
C CYS A 276 -29.48 11.91 1.50
N LYS A 277 -29.71 11.36 0.31
CA LYS A 277 -30.08 9.96 0.12
C LYS A 277 -28.95 8.99 0.49
N LEU A 278 -27.70 9.36 0.22
CA LEU A 278 -26.54 8.61 0.65
C LEU A 278 -26.44 8.55 2.19
N ARG A 279 -26.68 9.69 2.87
CA ARG A 279 -26.69 9.74 4.33
C ARG A 279 -27.76 8.82 4.91
N GLN A 280 -28.99 8.86 4.35
CA GLN A 280 -30.06 7.94 4.75
C GLN A 280 -29.66 6.48 4.60
N LYS A 281 -28.99 6.13 3.49
CA LYS A 281 -28.48 4.78 3.24
C LYS A 281 -27.42 4.36 4.27
N PHE A 282 -26.45 5.21 4.57
CA PHE A 282 -25.42 4.90 5.56
C PHE A 282 -25.99 4.73 6.96
N ASN A 283 -26.96 5.56 7.35
CA ASN A 283 -27.67 5.42 8.61
C ASN A 283 -28.47 4.11 8.67
N ALA A 284 -29.15 3.73 7.58
CA ALA A 284 -29.90 2.46 7.53
C ALA A 284 -28.99 1.23 7.68
N VAL A 285 -27.78 1.27 7.05
CA VAL A 285 -26.78 0.21 7.22
C VAL A 285 -26.20 0.18 8.63
N ARG A 286 -25.95 1.34 9.24
CA ARG A 286 -25.46 1.44 10.61
C ARG A 286 -26.45 0.85 11.63
N ASN A 287 -27.72 1.10 11.43
CA ASN A 287 -28.77 0.71 12.38
C ASN A 287 -29.24 -0.75 12.18
N ASP A 288 -28.73 -1.46 11.20
CA ASP A 288 -29.10 -2.84 10.89
C ASP A 288 -27.87 -3.76 11.13
N PRO A 289 -27.87 -4.56 12.21
CA PRO A 289 -26.74 -5.43 12.54
C PRO A 289 -26.42 -6.48 11.47
N GLU A 290 -27.41 -6.85 10.66
CA GLU A 290 -27.26 -7.84 9.58
C GLU A 290 -26.66 -7.21 8.32
N LYS A 291 -26.68 -5.88 8.21
CA LYS A 291 -26.11 -5.16 7.07
C LYS A 291 -24.74 -4.61 7.41
N SER A 292 -23.77 -4.94 6.60
CA SER A 292 -22.46 -4.34 6.65
C SER A 292 -22.06 -3.76 5.31
N MET A 293 -21.39 -2.64 5.32
CA MET A 293 -20.81 -2.03 4.13
C MET A 293 -19.30 -1.87 4.34
N ASN A 294 -18.50 -2.55 3.52
CA ASN A 294 -17.07 -2.44 3.60
C ASN A 294 -16.59 -1.05 3.11
N ARG A 295 -15.29 -0.76 3.33
CA ARG A 295 -14.71 0.55 3.00
C ARG A 295 -14.74 0.86 1.51
N ASP A 296 -14.46 -0.13 0.65
CA ASP A 296 -14.51 0.04 -0.81
C ASP A 296 -15.91 0.42 -1.27
N ALA A 297 -16.94 -0.28 -0.77
CA ALA A 297 -18.33 0.02 -1.09
C ALA A 297 -18.73 1.44 -0.63
N LYS A 298 -18.28 1.89 0.55
CA LYS A 298 -18.54 3.27 0.99
C LYS A 298 -17.93 4.30 0.04
N VAL A 299 -16.69 4.08 -0.38
CA VAL A 299 -16.01 4.95 -1.36
C VAL A 299 -16.77 4.96 -2.70
N ASP A 300 -17.17 3.79 -3.20
CA ASP A 300 -17.90 3.68 -4.46
C ASP A 300 -19.27 4.38 -4.38
N TYR A 301 -19.99 4.24 -3.27
CA TYR A 301 -21.24 4.98 -3.05
C TYR A 301 -21.05 6.49 -2.94
N MET A 302 -19.95 6.96 -2.33
CA MET A 302 -19.63 8.38 -2.26
C MET A 302 -19.41 8.96 -3.66
N ILE A 303 -18.64 8.28 -4.50
CA ILE A 303 -18.36 8.72 -5.87
C ILE A 303 -19.63 8.72 -6.73
N ALA A 304 -20.43 7.65 -6.66
CA ALA A 304 -21.70 7.58 -7.39
C ALA A 304 -22.68 8.68 -6.95
N ALA A 305 -22.75 8.98 -5.65
CA ALA A 305 -23.57 10.05 -5.14
C ALA A 305 -23.12 11.42 -5.62
N PHE A 306 -21.80 11.66 -5.68
CA PHE A 306 -21.26 12.92 -6.18
C PHE A 306 -21.54 13.09 -7.67
N ASN A 307 -21.34 12.08 -8.49
CA ASN A 307 -21.73 12.12 -9.90
C ASN A 307 -23.22 12.45 -10.08
N ASN A 308 -24.09 11.75 -9.34
CA ASN A 308 -25.53 12.05 -9.38
C ASN A 308 -25.86 13.48 -8.93
N PHE A 309 -25.08 14.02 -7.99
CA PHE A 309 -25.25 15.40 -7.51
C PHE A 309 -24.82 16.40 -8.58
N CYS A 310 -23.69 16.20 -9.25
CA CYS A 310 -23.24 17.01 -10.39
C CYS A 310 -24.25 16.99 -11.54
N ASP A 311 -24.79 15.82 -11.88
CA ASP A 311 -25.76 15.61 -12.95
C ASP A 311 -27.19 15.98 -12.54
N LYS A 312 -27.41 16.49 -11.30
CA LYS A 312 -28.72 16.85 -10.73
C LYS A 312 -29.73 15.68 -10.72
N ILE A 313 -29.22 14.45 -10.67
CA ILE A 313 -30.05 13.24 -10.57
C ILE A 313 -30.59 13.11 -9.15
N LYS A 314 -31.92 13.01 -9.02
CA LYS A 314 -32.62 12.89 -7.76
C LYS A 314 -32.97 11.43 -7.46
N GLY A 315 -33.02 11.10 -6.16
CA GLY A 315 -33.46 9.78 -5.70
C GLY A 315 -32.34 8.92 -5.13
N PRO A 316 -32.59 7.61 -4.94
CA PRO A 316 -31.68 6.70 -4.30
C PRO A 316 -30.38 6.50 -5.09
N VAL A 317 -29.24 6.58 -4.42
CA VAL A 317 -27.94 6.26 -5.01
C VAL A 317 -27.80 4.74 -5.18
N LYS A 318 -27.50 4.30 -6.39
CA LYS A 318 -27.32 2.89 -6.74
C LYS A 318 -25.89 2.68 -7.25
N VAL A 319 -25.28 1.59 -6.84
CA VAL A 319 -24.02 1.07 -7.37
C VAL A 319 -24.25 -0.40 -7.68
N ALA A 320 -24.03 -0.81 -8.92
CA ALA A 320 -24.21 -2.19 -9.30
C ALA A 320 -23.17 -3.09 -8.66
N LYS A 321 -23.46 -4.37 -8.46
CA LYS A 321 -22.51 -5.31 -7.85
C LYS A 321 -21.29 -5.45 -8.76
N GLY A 322 -20.12 -5.11 -8.23
CA GLY A 322 -18.84 -5.16 -8.97
C GLY A 322 -18.54 -3.90 -9.77
N GLU A 323 -19.46 -2.95 -9.88
CA GLU A 323 -19.23 -1.66 -10.49
C GLU A 323 -18.25 -0.83 -9.67
N ARG A 324 -17.42 -0.04 -10.37
CA ARG A 324 -16.51 0.94 -9.80
C ARG A 324 -16.83 2.30 -10.40
N PRO A 325 -17.66 3.10 -9.73
CA PRO A 325 -17.93 4.44 -10.18
C PRO A 325 -16.64 5.24 -10.29
N GLN A 326 -16.48 5.94 -11.40
CA GLN A 326 -15.41 6.90 -11.64
C GLN A 326 -15.97 8.31 -11.45
N LEU A 327 -15.13 9.23 -11.02
CA LEU A 327 -15.48 10.64 -11.05
C LEU A 327 -15.55 11.09 -12.51
N GLY A 328 -16.56 11.89 -12.87
CA GLY A 328 -16.75 12.37 -14.24
C GLY A 328 -15.48 13.04 -14.74
N GLY A 329 -15.03 12.65 -15.93
CA GLY A 329 -13.83 13.18 -16.57
C GLY A 329 -12.50 12.85 -15.91
N TYR A 330 -12.48 12.16 -14.76
CA TYR A 330 -11.25 11.82 -14.08
C TYR A 330 -10.65 10.55 -14.66
N ASP A 331 -9.60 10.69 -15.45
CA ASP A 331 -8.76 9.57 -15.90
C ASP A 331 -7.80 9.20 -14.78
N ASN A 332 -8.03 8.06 -14.15
CA ASN A 332 -7.16 7.53 -13.08
C ASN A 332 -5.72 7.22 -13.55
N SER A 333 -5.45 7.22 -14.87
CA SER A 333 -4.13 6.93 -15.41
C SER A 333 -3.19 8.13 -15.37
N GLN A 334 -3.74 9.34 -15.31
CA GLN A 334 -2.93 10.56 -15.39
C GLN A 334 -2.69 11.28 -14.06
N GLY A 335 -3.35 10.87 -12.98
CA GLY A 335 -3.34 11.62 -11.72
C GLY A 335 -4.06 12.99 -11.85
N PRO A 336 -4.41 13.66 -10.75
CA PRO A 336 -4.92 15.02 -10.83
C PRO A 336 -3.82 15.93 -11.35
N GLU A 337 -4.14 16.77 -12.35
CA GLU A 337 -3.24 17.84 -12.76
C GLU A 337 -2.83 18.66 -11.54
N ILE A 338 -1.53 18.85 -11.37
CA ILE A 338 -1.00 19.72 -10.32
C ILE A 338 -1.33 21.14 -10.78
N VAL A 339 -2.42 21.70 -10.29
CA VAL A 339 -2.70 23.13 -10.49
C VAL A 339 -1.68 23.86 -9.63
N GLU A 340 -0.62 24.34 -10.25
CA GLU A 340 0.29 25.30 -9.63
C GLU A 340 -0.55 26.59 -9.38
N GLU A 341 -0.83 26.88 -8.12
CA GLU A 341 -1.39 28.18 -7.74
C GLU A 341 -0.28 29.23 -7.96
N GLU A 342 -0.50 30.17 -8.93
CA GLU A 342 0.25 31.40 -9.08
C GLU A 342 0.11 32.30 -7.83
#